data_80fe317973d4c57cce76cde982551f5d
#
_entry.id   80fe317973d4c57cce76cde982551f5d
#
_cell.length_a   1.000
_cell.length_b   1.000
_cell.length_c   1.000
_cell.angle_alpha   90.00
_cell.angle_beta   90.00
_cell.angle_gamma   90.00
#
_symmetry.space_group_name_H-M   'P 1'
#
loop_
_entity.id
_entity.type
_entity.pdbx_description
1 polymer ?
#
loop_
_entity_poly.entity_id
_entity_poly.type
_entity_poly.pdbx_seq_one_letter_code
_entity_poly.pdbx_strand_id
1 'polypeptide(L)'
;KYIFPNKDFVKIQNQLKNKKFFYLEKKISEENYEKVMKLGDKSIQPEEKLIRIYPEKNLFSHILGQIDNDNNGVSGLEKSLDKVLRSSKEPIQLTLDKDLQFLIREELIKFNKIFNTIGSAAILMDVNNGEILSLVSLPDFDPNQREKISDSNYINRVTKGVYELSLIHI
;
A
#
# COMPACT_ATOMS: atom_id res chain seq x y z
N LYS A 1 -22.12 -10.07 -17.16
CA LYS A 1 -22.69 -8.75 -16.81
C LYS A 1 -23.22 -8.75 -15.38
N TYR A 2 -23.95 -9.78 -14.99
CA TYR A 2 -24.55 -9.89 -13.65
C TYR A 2 -23.54 -9.90 -12.49
N ILE A 3 -22.42 -10.59 -12.66
CA ILE A 3 -21.38 -10.75 -11.61
C ILE A 3 -20.42 -9.56 -11.58
N PHE A 4 -20.13 -8.98 -12.75
CA PHE A 4 -19.18 -7.88 -12.90
C PHE A 4 -19.83 -6.71 -13.66
N PRO A 5 -20.73 -5.93 -13.06
CA PRO A 5 -21.48 -4.87 -13.74
C PRO A 5 -20.57 -3.75 -14.29
N ASN A 6 -19.44 -3.51 -13.65
CA ASN A 6 -18.51 -2.43 -14.00
C ASN A 6 -17.52 -2.78 -15.13
N LYS A 7 -17.60 -3.98 -15.70
CA LYS A 7 -16.69 -4.41 -16.77
C LYS A 7 -17.23 -4.06 -18.15
N ASP A 8 -16.33 -3.62 -19.01
CA ASP A 8 -16.63 -3.39 -20.43
C ASP A 8 -16.67 -4.74 -21.19
N PHE A 9 -17.88 -5.18 -21.49
CA PHE A 9 -18.11 -6.48 -22.15
C PHE A 9 -17.68 -6.51 -23.60
N VAL A 10 -17.69 -5.36 -24.29
CA VAL A 10 -17.21 -5.27 -25.68
C VAL A 10 -15.69 -5.54 -25.69
N LYS A 11 -14.98 -4.98 -24.73
CA LYS A 11 -13.54 -5.21 -24.56
C LYS A 11 -13.23 -6.67 -24.22
N ILE A 12 -14.03 -7.28 -23.35
CA ILE A 12 -13.89 -8.70 -22.99
C ILE A 12 -14.15 -9.59 -24.22
N GLN A 13 -15.20 -9.34 -24.98
CA GLN A 13 -15.49 -10.10 -26.21
C GLN A 13 -14.36 -10.00 -27.24
N ASN A 14 -13.79 -8.81 -27.40
CA ASN A 14 -12.65 -8.63 -28.31
C ASN A 14 -11.39 -9.35 -27.79
N GLN A 15 -11.17 -9.39 -26.49
CA GLN A 15 -10.06 -10.15 -25.89
C GLN A 15 -10.26 -11.65 -26.09
N LEU A 16 -11.46 -12.17 -25.90
CA LEU A 16 -11.80 -13.60 -26.15
C LEU A 16 -11.55 -14.02 -27.61
N LYS A 17 -11.77 -13.13 -28.57
CA LYS A 17 -11.51 -13.41 -29.99
C LYS A 17 -10.03 -13.42 -30.35
N ASN A 18 -9.24 -12.57 -29.67
CA ASN A 18 -7.86 -12.27 -30.08
C ASN A 18 -6.78 -12.91 -29.19
N LYS A 19 -7.15 -13.38 -28.00
CA LYS A 19 -6.18 -13.93 -27.01
C LYS A 19 -6.58 -15.33 -26.59
N LYS A 20 -5.59 -16.21 -26.51
CA LYS A 20 -5.78 -17.56 -25.95
C LYS A 20 -6.01 -17.57 -24.46
N PHE A 21 -5.49 -16.56 -23.75
CA PHE A 21 -5.60 -16.41 -22.30
C PHE A 21 -5.62 -14.93 -21.92
N PHE A 22 -6.44 -14.58 -20.94
CA PHE A 22 -6.42 -13.26 -20.26
C PHE A 22 -7.09 -13.37 -18.90
N TYR A 23 -6.70 -12.49 -17.98
CA TYR A 23 -7.34 -12.39 -16.68
C TYR A 23 -8.68 -11.65 -16.79
N LEU A 24 -9.76 -12.34 -16.48
CA LEU A 24 -11.09 -11.72 -16.41
C LEU A 24 -11.17 -10.75 -15.21
N GLU A 25 -10.64 -11.17 -14.06
CA GLU A 25 -10.49 -10.38 -12.86
C GLU A 25 -9.21 -10.80 -12.14
N LYS A 26 -8.45 -9.83 -11.61
CA LYS A 26 -7.20 -10.12 -10.89
C LYS A 26 -7.43 -10.41 -9.41
N LYS A 27 -8.49 -9.85 -8.84
CA LYS A 27 -8.92 -10.06 -7.45
C LYS A 27 -10.42 -10.24 -7.45
N ILE A 28 -10.88 -11.38 -6.98
CA ILE A 28 -12.29 -11.70 -6.88
C ILE A 28 -12.67 -11.87 -5.41
N SER A 29 -13.83 -11.33 -5.00
CA SER A 29 -14.38 -11.61 -3.68
C SER A 29 -14.91 -13.04 -3.62
N GLU A 30 -14.95 -13.61 -2.42
CA GLU A 30 -15.44 -14.98 -2.20
C GLU A 30 -16.86 -15.16 -2.74
N GLU A 31 -17.74 -14.18 -2.50
CA GLU A 31 -19.10 -14.18 -3.03
C GLU A 31 -19.16 -14.24 -4.57
N ASN A 32 -18.34 -13.42 -5.24
CA ASN A 32 -18.28 -13.43 -6.70
C ASN A 32 -17.61 -14.69 -7.25
N TYR A 33 -16.61 -15.22 -6.53
CA TYR A 33 -15.99 -16.50 -6.86
C TYR A 33 -17.03 -17.62 -6.88
N GLU A 34 -17.84 -17.76 -5.83
CA GLU A 34 -18.91 -18.76 -5.80
C GLU A 34 -19.91 -18.60 -6.96
N LYS A 35 -20.30 -17.34 -7.26
CA LYS A 35 -21.21 -17.06 -8.39
C LYS A 35 -20.61 -17.48 -9.72
N VAL A 36 -19.31 -17.24 -9.93
CA VAL A 36 -18.59 -17.64 -11.14
C VAL A 36 -18.50 -19.16 -11.23
N MET A 37 -18.15 -19.84 -10.13
CA MET A 37 -18.03 -21.30 -10.11
C MET A 37 -19.37 -22.00 -10.35
N LYS A 38 -20.48 -21.42 -9.87
CA LYS A 38 -21.85 -21.92 -10.14
C LYS A 38 -22.25 -21.89 -11.62
N LEU A 39 -21.56 -21.10 -12.47
CA LEU A 39 -21.80 -21.12 -13.92
C LEU A 39 -21.33 -22.41 -14.58
N GLY A 40 -20.42 -23.15 -13.95
CA GLY A 40 -19.93 -24.44 -14.45
C GLY A 40 -19.11 -24.38 -15.75
N ASP A 41 -18.65 -23.19 -16.16
CA ASP A 41 -17.87 -23.02 -17.38
C ASP A 41 -16.41 -23.43 -17.14
N LYS A 42 -16.00 -24.53 -17.76
CA LYS A 42 -14.64 -25.08 -17.64
C LYS A 42 -13.55 -24.21 -18.24
N SER A 43 -13.88 -23.20 -19.03
CA SER A 43 -12.92 -22.25 -19.60
C SER A 43 -12.47 -21.20 -18.56
N ILE A 44 -13.21 -21.05 -17.47
CA ILE A 44 -12.88 -20.13 -16.39
C ILE A 44 -12.17 -20.93 -15.30
N GLN A 45 -10.91 -20.61 -15.09
CA GLN A 45 -10.06 -21.24 -14.08
C GLN A 45 -9.67 -20.24 -13.00
N PRO A 46 -9.93 -20.52 -11.73
CA PRO A 46 -9.43 -19.74 -10.62
C PRO A 46 -7.94 -20.02 -10.42
N GLU A 47 -7.19 -18.98 -10.12
CA GLU A 47 -5.79 -19.05 -9.71
C GLU A 47 -5.69 -18.55 -8.27
N GLU A 48 -5.23 -19.39 -7.37
CA GLU A 48 -4.96 -18.99 -5.99
C GLU A 48 -3.65 -18.18 -5.95
N LYS A 49 -3.73 -16.98 -5.39
CA LYS A 49 -2.57 -16.12 -5.24
C LYS A 49 -2.54 -15.52 -3.83
N LEU A 50 -1.39 -15.60 -3.18
CA LEU A 50 -1.18 -14.89 -1.93
C LEU A 50 -1.25 -13.38 -2.17
N ILE A 51 -2.08 -12.70 -1.38
CA ILE A 51 -2.28 -11.26 -1.47
C ILE A 51 -1.78 -10.64 -0.17
N ARG A 52 -0.95 -9.61 -0.30
CA ARG A 52 -0.57 -8.77 0.83
C ARG A 52 -1.71 -7.81 1.17
N ILE A 53 -2.12 -7.80 2.43
CA ILE A 53 -3.13 -6.90 2.96
C ILE A 53 -2.47 -6.01 4.01
N TYR A 54 -2.77 -4.72 3.96
CA TYR A 54 -2.32 -3.72 4.93
C TYR A 54 -3.51 -3.29 5.80
N PRO A 55 -3.73 -3.93 6.96
CA PRO A 55 -4.91 -3.69 7.80
C PRO A 55 -5.02 -2.24 8.26
N GLU A 56 -3.89 -1.63 8.61
CA GLU A 56 -3.81 -0.26 9.11
C GLU A 56 -3.81 0.81 8.00
N LYS A 57 -3.99 0.39 6.75
CA LYS A 57 -4.11 1.29 5.59
C LYS A 57 -3.00 2.34 5.53
N ASN A 58 -3.38 3.62 5.65
CA ASN A 58 -2.47 4.76 5.56
C ASN A 58 -1.45 4.84 6.69
N LEU A 59 -1.77 4.31 7.87
CA LEU A 59 -1.03 4.60 9.10
C LEU A 59 0.47 4.31 9.01
N PHE A 60 0.83 3.22 8.32
CA PHE A 60 2.21 2.79 8.15
C PHE A 60 2.68 2.78 6.70
N SER A 61 1.97 3.46 5.81
CA SER A 61 2.19 3.38 4.36
C SER A 61 3.62 3.69 3.93
N HIS A 62 4.20 4.74 4.46
CA HIS A 62 5.57 5.17 4.11
C HIS A 62 6.66 4.30 4.75
N ILE A 63 6.35 3.61 5.84
CA ILE A 63 7.29 2.69 6.51
C ILE A 63 7.25 1.34 5.81
N LEU A 64 6.06 0.74 5.74
CA LEU A 64 5.89 -0.58 5.13
C LEU A 64 6.14 -0.51 3.63
N GLY A 65 5.69 0.55 2.99
CA GLY A 65 5.77 0.67 1.55
C GLY A 65 4.70 -0.16 0.84
N GLN A 66 5.05 -0.70 -0.31
CA GLN A 66 4.13 -1.51 -1.12
C GLN A 66 4.88 -2.54 -1.96
N ILE A 67 4.12 -3.52 -2.43
CA ILE A 67 4.57 -4.56 -3.36
C ILE A 67 3.99 -4.33 -4.76
N ASP A 68 4.54 -4.93 -5.79
CA ASP A 68 3.95 -4.96 -7.14
C ASP A 68 2.88 -6.06 -7.29
N ASN A 69 2.40 -6.27 -8.51
CA ASN A 69 1.39 -7.29 -8.80
C ASN A 69 1.93 -8.74 -8.67
N ASP A 70 3.24 -8.89 -8.68
CA ASP A 70 3.94 -10.17 -8.57
C ASP A 70 4.49 -10.40 -7.16
N ASN A 71 4.02 -9.60 -6.19
CA ASN A 71 4.42 -9.59 -4.79
C ASN A 71 5.89 -9.24 -4.56
N ASN A 72 6.56 -8.50 -5.47
CA ASN A 72 7.89 -7.96 -5.21
C ASN A 72 7.80 -6.65 -4.44
N GLY A 73 8.65 -6.46 -3.45
CA GLY A 73 8.74 -5.20 -2.71
C GLY A 73 9.21 -4.04 -3.59
N VAL A 74 8.41 -2.98 -3.70
CA VAL A 74 8.71 -1.80 -4.52
C VAL A 74 9.28 -0.66 -3.67
N SER A 75 8.79 -0.49 -2.46
CA SER A 75 9.22 0.58 -1.57
C SER A 75 9.17 0.15 -0.10
N GLY A 76 9.77 0.98 0.77
CA GLY A 76 9.75 0.80 2.22
C GLY A 76 10.38 -0.50 2.69
N LEU A 77 9.88 -1.02 3.79
CA LEU A 77 10.32 -2.29 4.36
C LEU A 77 10.00 -3.49 3.47
N GLU A 78 8.91 -3.45 2.72
CA GLU A 78 8.57 -4.49 1.74
C GLU A 78 9.71 -4.67 0.73
N LYS A 79 10.33 -3.59 0.28
CA LYS A 79 11.50 -3.64 -0.62
C LYS A 79 12.77 -4.04 0.11
N SER A 80 13.04 -3.45 1.26
CA SER A 80 14.29 -3.68 1.99
C SER A 80 14.40 -5.12 2.49
N LEU A 81 13.28 -5.69 2.90
CA LEU A 81 13.20 -7.02 3.48
C LEU A 81 12.54 -8.06 2.53
N ASP A 82 12.41 -7.76 1.23
CA ASP A 82 11.72 -8.60 0.25
C ASP A 82 12.19 -10.06 0.29
N LYS A 83 13.50 -10.29 0.31
CA LYS A 83 14.06 -11.65 0.38
C LYS A 83 13.67 -12.39 1.66
N VAL A 84 13.70 -11.70 2.80
CA VAL A 84 13.37 -12.28 4.11
C VAL A 84 11.89 -12.57 4.18
N LEU A 85 11.04 -11.61 3.78
CA LEU A 85 9.58 -11.75 3.78
C LEU A 85 9.06 -12.87 2.88
N ARG A 86 9.83 -13.23 1.84
CA ARG A 86 9.48 -14.35 0.95
C ARG A 86 9.96 -15.70 1.45
N SER A 87 11.10 -15.73 2.12
CA SER A 87 11.72 -16.99 2.56
C SER A 87 11.29 -17.41 3.96
N SER A 88 11.01 -16.46 4.84
CA SER A 88 10.62 -16.73 6.23
C SER A 88 9.12 -16.93 6.34
N LYS A 89 8.73 -17.90 7.19
CA LYS A 89 7.34 -18.06 7.66
C LYS A 89 7.10 -17.32 8.97
N GLU A 90 8.15 -16.85 9.62
CA GLU A 90 8.06 -16.13 10.88
C GLU A 90 7.75 -14.66 10.66
N PRO A 91 6.88 -14.07 11.49
CA PRO A 91 6.59 -12.64 11.42
C PRO A 91 7.81 -11.82 11.83
N ILE A 92 7.99 -10.67 11.16
CA ILE A 92 9.01 -9.71 11.53
C ILE A 92 8.41 -8.71 12.53
N GLN A 93 9.00 -8.65 13.73
CA GLN A 93 8.64 -7.68 14.75
C GLN A 93 9.31 -6.35 14.45
N LEU A 94 8.53 -5.27 14.42
CA LEU A 94 9.00 -3.89 14.29
C LEU A 94 8.96 -3.20 15.65
N THR A 95 9.78 -2.15 15.80
CA THR A 95 9.84 -1.31 17.00
C THR A 95 8.74 -0.25 17.06
N LEU A 96 7.93 -0.16 16.02
CA LEU A 96 6.89 0.85 15.89
C LEU A 96 5.77 0.67 16.91
N ASP A 97 5.41 1.74 17.56
CA ASP A 97 4.25 1.84 18.44
C ASP A 97 3.06 2.38 17.65
N LYS A 98 1.97 1.61 17.61
CA LYS A 98 0.77 1.97 16.85
C LYS A 98 0.07 3.21 17.38
N ASP A 99 0.00 3.34 18.70
CA ASP A 99 -0.74 4.43 19.35
C ASP A 99 0.03 5.74 19.17
N LEU A 100 1.34 5.72 19.34
CA LEU A 100 2.21 6.85 19.06
C LEU A 100 2.18 7.26 17.59
N GLN A 101 2.22 6.28 16.68
CA GLN A 101 2.12 6.53 15.24
C GLN A 101 0.79 7.23 14.89
N PHE A 102 -0.31 6.73 15.44
CA PHE A 102 -1.63 7.30 15.23
C PHE A 102 -1.72 8.73 15.80
N LEU A 103 -1.29 8.94 17.04
CA LEU A 103 -1.32 10.24 17.70
C LEU A 103 -0.53 11.30 16.93
N ILE A 104 0.72 10.99 16.56
CA ILE A 104 1.58 11.91 15.83
C ILE A 104 0.99 12.22 14.45
N ARG A 105 0.43 11.22 13.77
CA ARG A 105 -0.23 11.40 12.48
C ARG A 105 -1.41 12.38 12.57
N GLU A 106 -2.29 12.18 13.55
CA GLU A 106 -3.47 13.05 13.74
C GLU A 106 -3.07 14.49 14.08
N GLU A 107 -2.06 14.68 14.92
CA GLU A 107 -1.56 16.03 15.23
C GLU A 107 -0.96 16.69 13.98
N LEU A 108 -0.14 15.99 13.19
CA LEU A 108 0.38 16.54 11.94
C LEU A 108 -0.73 16.91 10.94
N ILE A 109 -1.81 16.14 10.86
CA ILE A 109 -2.95 16.46 10.00
C ILE A 109 -3.63 17.77 10.47
N LYS A 110 -3.79 17.96 11.77
CA LYS A 110 -4.34 19.21 12.33
C LYS A 110 -3.44 20.40 11.99
N PHE A 111 -2.13 20.28 12.23
CA PHE A 111 -1.18 21.34 11.91
C PHE A 111 -1.11 21.65 10.42
N ASN A 112 -1.13 20.65 9.55
CA ASN A 112 -1.17 20.86 8.10
C ASN A 112 -2.37 21.70 7.67
N LYS A 113 -3.52 21.51 8.31
CA LYS A 113 -4.72 22.32 8.05
C LYS A 113 -4.59 23.75 8.55
N ILE A 114 -4.00 23.94 9.74
CA ILE A 114 -3.82 25.26 10.35
C ILE A 114 -2.84 26.11 9.54
N PHE A 115 -1.71 25.53 9.15
CA PHE A 115 -0.62 26.21 8.45
C PHE A 115 -0.67 26.09 6.93
N ASN A 116 -1.67 25.40 6.39
CA ASN A 116 -1.82 25.15 4.95
C ASN A 116 -0.54 24.62 4.29
N THR A 117 0.08 23.62 4.92
CA THR A 117 1.37 23.07 4.46
C THR A 117 1.18 22.11 3.29
N ILE A 118 2.17 22.03 2.39
CA ILE A 118 2.19 21.07 1.27
C ILE A 118 2.42 19.65 1.79
N GLY A 119 3.08 19.51 2.93
CA GLY A 119 3.34 18.23 3.58
C GLY A 119 4.12 18.42 4.86
N SER A 120 4.18 17.37 5.66
CA SER A 120 4.89 17.34 6.93
C SER A 120 5.47 15.97 7.18
N ALA A 121 6.44 15.91 8.10
CA ALA A 121 7.03 14.66 8.53
C ALA A 121 7.45 14.75 10.00
N ALA A 122 7.40 13.60 10.69
CA ALA A 122 7.91 13.46 12.04
C ALA A 122 8.54 12.09 12.26
N ILE A 123 9.56 12.05 13.11
CA ILE A 123 10.18 10.82 13.62
C ILE A 123 10.20 10.92 15.14
N LEU A 124 9.81 9.83 15.79
CA LEU A 124 10.02 9.62 17.21
C LEU A 124 10.97 8.45 17.41
N MET A 125 12.07 8.67 18.09
CA MET A 125 13.13 7.69 18.32
C MET A 125 13.49 7.64 19.80
N ASP A 126 13.70 6.43 20.32
CA ASP A 126 14.30 6.25 21.65
C ASP A 126 15.82 6.54 21.55
N VAL A 127 16.26 7.53 22.30
CA VAL A 127 17.67 7.98 22.27
C VAL A 127 18.64 6.99 22.92
N ASN A 128 18.15 6.05 23.75
CA ASN A 128 18.99 5.09 24.46
C ASN A 128 19.41 3.90 23.59
N ASN A 129 18.52 3.47 22.70
CA ASN A 129 18.74 2.27 21.88
C ASN A 129 18.64 2.52 20.37
N GLY A 130 18.17 3.72 19.95
CA GLY A 130 18.01 4.09 18.55
C GLY A 130 16.78 3.49 17.88
N GLU A 131 15.86 2.89 18.63
CA GLU A 131 14.63 2.34 18.08
C GLU A 131 13.69 3.44 17.58
N ILE A 132 13.17 3.28 16.36
CA ILE A 132 12.16 4.17 15.80
C ILE A 132 10.81 3.70 16.29
N LEU A 133 10.17 4.52 17.12
CA LEU A 133 8.85 4.25 17.69
C LEU A 133 7.73 4.76 16.76
N SER A 134 7.98 5.84 16.01
CA SER A 134 7.05 6.38 15.03
C SER A 134 7.78 7.09 13.90
N LEU A 135 7.24 6.96 12.69
CA LEU A 135 7.70 7.69 11.51
C LEU A 135 6.48 8.03 10.66
N VAL A 136 6.15 9.29 10.59
CA VAL A 136 5.00 9.81 9.84
C VAL A 136 5.49 10.71 8.72
N SER A 137 4.93 10.53 7.53
CA SER A 137 5.09 11.43 6.39
C SER A 137 3.73 11.71 5.78
N LEU A 138 3.41 12.99 5.57
CA LEU A 138 2.13 13.45 5.00
C LEU A 138 2.39 14.29 3.75
N PRO A 139 1.49 14.23 2.75
CA PRO A 139 0.34 13.34 2.65
C PRO A 139 0.73 11.88 2.52
N ASP A 140 -0.11 11.00 3.06
CA ASP A 140 0.06 9.55 2.99
C ASP A 140 -0.86 8.92 1.93
N PHE A 141 -0.82 7.59 1.81
CA PHE A 141 -1.60 6.83 0.84
C PHE A 141 -2.05 5.49 1.43
N ASP A 142 -3.09 4.88 0.85
CA ASP A 142 -3.48 3.51 1.19
C ASP A 142 -2.76 2.51 0.27
N PRO A 143 -1.86 1.66 0.79
CA PRO A 143 -1.15 0.67 -0.02
C PRO A 143 -2.06 -0.38 -0.65
N ASN A 144 -3.29 -0.53 -0.14
CA ASN A 144 -4.27 -1.43 -0.73
C ASN A 144 -4.92 -0.84 -2.00
N GLN A 145 -4.83 0.49 -2.23
CA GLN A 145 -5.48 1.21 -3.33
C GLN A 145 -4.47 1.86 -4.28
N ARG A 146 -3.60 1.06 -4.89
CA ARG A 146 -2.45 1.53 -5.69
C ARG A 146 -2.80 2.44 -6.85
N GLU A 147 -3.92 2.21 -7.52
CA GLU A 147 -4.36 2.98 -8.71
C GLU A 147 -4.70 4.44 -8.39
N LYS A 148 -4.83 4.79 -7.11
CA LYS A 148 -5.22 6.12 -6.62
C LYS A 148 -4.08 6.91 -5.98
N ILE A 149 -2.86 6.40 -6.02
CA ILE A 149 -1.73 7.05 -5.37
C ILE A 149 -1.17 8.11 -6.32
N SER A 150 -1.16 9.37 -5.88
CA SER A 150 -0.47 10.46 -6.58
C SER A 150 1.02 10.46 -6.25
N ASP A 151 1.85 11.00 -7.15
CA ASP A 151 3.30 11.09 -6.95
C ASP A 151 3.66 11.86 -5.68
N SER A 152 2.92 12.92 -5.36
CA SER A 152 3.12 13.72 -4.16
C SER A 152 2.86 12.94 -2.86
N ASN A 153 1.91 12.02 -2.86
CA ASN A 153 1.58 11.16 -1.72
C ASN A 153 2.58 10.02 -1.55
N TYR A 154 3.26 9.65 -2.65
CA TYR A 154 4.23 8.55 -2.64
C TYR A 154 5.59 8.95 -2.04
N ILE A 155 5.87 10.24 -1.95
CA ILE A 155 7.14 10.72 -1.42
C ILE A 155 7.18 10.58 0.11
N ASN A 156 8.09 9.75 0.59
CA ASN A 156 8.44 9.73 2.01
C ASN A 156 9.33 10.93 2.34
N ARG A 157 8.75 11.94 2.97
CA ARG A 157 9.43 13.21 3.28
C ARG A 157 10.49 13.07 4.37
N VAL A 158 10.42 12.00 5.17
CA VAL A 158 11.46 11.72 6.16
C VAL A 158 12.77 11.29 5.49
N THR A 159 12.67 10.49 4.41
CA THR A 159 13.86 9.88 3.78
C THR A 159 14.26 10.54 2.47
N LYS A 160 13.32 11.19 1.78
CA LYS A 160 13.53 11.83 0.47
C LYS A 160 13.25 13.33 0.49
N GLY A 161 12.71 13.86 1.59
CA GLY A 161 12.49 15.30 1.72
C GLY A 161 13.83 16.02 1.79
N VAL A 162 13.98 17.06 0.97
CA VAL A 162 15.10 18.01 1.11
C VAL A 162 14.60 19.14 1.99
N TYR A 163 15.17 19.26 3.18
CA TYR A 163 14.86 20.31 4.13
C TYR A 163 16.14 20.98 4.58
N GLU A 164 16.25 22.27 4.36
CA GLU A 164 17.39 23.06 4.80
C GLU A 164 17.08 23.66 6.18
N LEU A 165 17.76 23.13 7.20
CA LEU A 165 17.68 23.64 8.57
C LEU A 165 18.62 24.82 8.74
N SER A 166 18.33 25.93 8.07
CA SER A 166 19.22 27.11 8.03
C SER A 166 18.87 28.19 9.05
N LEU A 167 18.09 27.90 10.08
CA LEU A 167 17.66 28.88 11.09
C LEU A 167 18.80 29.41 11.98
N ILE A 168 19.91 28.70 12.04
CA ILE A 168 21.05 29.10 12.92
C ILE A 168 21.77 30.33 12.37
N HIS A 169 21.69 30.58 11.08
CA HIS A 169 22.36 31.73 10.44
C HIS A 169 21.51 32.98 10.33
N ILE A 170 20.26 32.90 10.72
CA ILE A 170 19.35 34.04 10.77
C ILE A 170 19.38 34.71 12.12
#